data_9c3f8b4359030d7387c479c54a6ed897
#
_entry.id   9c3f8b4359030d7387c479c54a6ed897
#
_cell.length_a   1.000
_cell.length_b   1.000
_cell.length_c   1.000
_cell.angle_alpha   90.00
_cell.angle_beta   90.00
_cell.angle_gamma   90.00
#
_symmetry.space_group_name_H-M   'P 1'
#
loop_
_entity.id
_entity.type
_entity.pdbx_description
1 polymer ?
#
loop_
_entity_poly.entity_id
_entity_poly.type
_entity_poly.pdbx_seq_one_letter_code
_entity_poly.pdbx_strand_id
1 'polypeptide(L)'
;MAKTMFDYINSSTELIEENLKKRIALTETMVNEYIKGPYHNITIVASGSSNNAAQCARLYMEKVLKCKVTVISPFEFIHAEHSVASDEMVIAVSQSGYSVNTMEALKFINDELTRKSIVLTGDLNSDIVSVADLAVDFGVGEETVGYVTKGVIALSLYLMLFALEAAKMCKIIGQNEYDTWVREFEKVSGAHEKMIVATKKFYADNIKALTSLQTVYICSVGANMGTAMEGALKVGETIQVPGIAYELEEYIHGPNLQLTPNYTVFFICLLYTSPSPRDSTS
;
A
#
# COMPACT_ATOMS: atom_id res chain seq x y z
N MET A 1 -4.70 -1.85 28.95
CA MET A 1 -5.14 -2.94 28.06
C MET A 1 -4.29 -2.87 26.79
N ALA A 2 -3.96 -4.01 26.19
CA ALA A 2 -3.29 -4.02 24.89
C ALA A 2 -4.23 -3.41 23.84
N LYS A 3 -3.67 -2.61 22.91
CA LYS A 3 -4.44 -2.04 21.80
C LYS A 3 -4.86 -3.14 20.83
N THR A 4 -6.05 -3.04 20.29
CA THR A 4 -6.62 -3.95 19.29
C THR A 4 -6.43 -3.37 17.87
N MET A 5 -6.64 -4.18 16.82
CA MET A 5 -6.72 -3.68 15.44
C MET A 5 -7.75 -2.54 15.32
N PHE A 6 -8.88 -2.66 16.02
CA PHE A 6 -9.93 -1.66 15.98
C PHE A 6 -9.51 -0.32 16.57
N ASP A 7 -8.67 -0.32 17.61
CA ASP A 7 -8.08 0.91 18.17
C ASP A 7 -7.15 1.56 17.15
N TYR A 8 -6.36 0.76 16.42
CA TYR A 8 -5.47 1.27 15.36
C TYR A 8 -6.24 1.79 14.15
N ILE A 9 -7.34 1.14 13.75
CA ILE A 9 -8.24 1.66 12.70
C ILE A 9 -8.79 3.04 13.11
N ASN A 10 -9.29 3.17 14.34
CA ASN A 10 -9.85 4.45 14.81
C ASN A 10 -8.78 5.54 14.91
N SER A 11 -7.55 5.21 15.32
CA SER A 11 -6.46 6.19 15.43
C SER A 11 -5.81 6.55 14.09
N SER A 12 -6.15 5.84 13.02
CA SER A 12 -5.58 6.12 11.70
C SER A 12 -6.04 7.46 11.12
N THR A 13 -7.20 7.97 11.52
CA THR A 13 -7.66 9.32 11.12
C THR A 13 -6.69 10.39 11.60
N GLU A 14 -6.31 10.35 12.88
CA GLU A 14 -5.35 11.28 13.47
C GLU A 14 -3.98 11.16 12.82
N LEU A 15 -3.51 9.92 12.57
CA LEU A 15 -2.26 9.67 11.84
C LEU A 15 -2.27 10.30 10.44
N ILE A 16 -3.37 10.16 9.69
CA ILE A 16 -3.52 10.79 8.37
C ILE A 16 -3.35 12.30 8.49
N GLU A 17 -4.04 12.94 9.43
CA GLU A 17 -3.98 14.40 9.63
C GLU A 17 -2.59 14.87 10.01
N GLU A 18 -1.94 14.18 10.94
CA GLU A 18 -0.58 14.51 11.37
C GLU A 18 0.44 14.38 10.25
N ASN A 19 0.39 13.27 9.49
CA ASN A 19 1.29 13.03 8.39
C ASN A 19 1.08 14.02 7.23
N LEU A 20 -0.17 14.41 6.97
CA LEU A 20 -0.47 15.48 6.01
C LEU A 20 0.08 16.84 6.44
N LYS A 21 -0.10 17.21 7.71
CA LYS A 21 0.42 18.48 8.25
C LYS A 21 1.93 18.58 8.15
N LYS A 22 2.64 17.48 8.43
CA LYS A 22 4.13 17.43 8.41
C LYS A 22 4.70 16.83 7.11
N ARG A 23 3.91 16.67 6.04
CA ARG A 23 4.29 15.93 4.82
C ARG A 23 5.64 16.31 4.24
N ILE A 24 5.96 17.60 4.18
CA ILE A 24 7.24 18.07 3.63
C ILE A 24 8.41 17.54 4.48
N ALA A 25 8.36 17.73 5.80
CA ALA A 25 9.41 17.25 6.71
C ALA A 25 9.46 15.70 6.76
N LEU A 26 8.30 15.05 6.71
CA LEU A 26 8.19 13.59 6.73
C LEU A 26 8.85 12.94 5.51
N THR A 27 8.73 13.54 4.34
CA THR A 27 9.25 12.99 3.08
C THR A 27 10.60 13.57 2.66
N GLU A 28 11.11 14.58 3.36
CA GLU A 28 12.30 15.35 2.98
C GLU A 28 13.50 14.47 2.64
N THR A 29 13.80 13.49 3.48
CA THR A 29 14.94 12.58 3.28
C THR A 29 14.86 11.82 1.97
N MET A 30 13.67 11.24 1.67
CA MET A 30 13.45 10.51 0.42
C MET A 30 13.40 11.43 -0.80
N VAL A 31 12.79 12.61 -0.67
CA VAL A 31 12.77 13.62 -1.75
C VAL A 31 14.19 14.07 -2.06
N ASN A 32 15.00 14.38 -1.04
CA ASN A 32 16.40 14.76 -1.21
C ASN A 32 17.23 13.65 -1.86
N GLU A 33 16.92 12.39 -1.58
CA GLU A 33 17.57 11.26 -2.23
C GLU A 33 17.14 11.14 -3.70
N TYR A 34 15.84 11.25 -3.96
CA TYR A 34 15.29 11.16 -5.32
C TYR A 34 15.84 12.22 -6.27
N ILE A 35 16.00 13.48 -5.80
CA ILE A 35 16.48 14.58 -6.64
C ILE A 35 17.99 14.50 -6.95
N LYS A 36 18.77 13.68 -6.24
CA LYS A 36 20.19 13.48 -6.50
C LYS A 36 20.47 12.62 -7.73
N GLY A 37 19.53 11.76 -8.10
CA GLY A 37 19.67 10.82 -9.19
C GLY A 37 18.78 11.14 -10.39
N PRO A 38 19.13 10.66 -11.58
CA PRO A 38 18.31 10.77 -12.78
C PRO A 38 17.26 9.65 -12.79
N TYR A 39 16.48 9.51 -11.71
CA TYR A 39 15.54 8.39 -11.57
C TYR A 39 14.33 8.55 -12.49
N HIS A 40 14.18 7.60 -13.42
CA HIS A 40 13.04 7.50 -14.34
C HIS A 40 12.10 6.34 -14.00
N ASN A 41 12.52 5.45 -13.08
CA ASN A 41 11.73 4.34 -12.60
C ASN A 41 11.94 4.13 -11.10
N ILE A 42 10.97 3.49 -10.46
CA ILE A 42 11.05 3.11 -9.04
C ILE A 42 10.66 1.64 -8.90
N THR A 43 11.49 0.85 -8.23
CA THR A 43 11.14 -0.49 -7.80
C THR A 43 11.00 -0.52 -6.28
N ILE A 44 9.84 -0.97 -5.80
CA ILE A 44 9.53 -1.14 -4.38
C ILE A 44 9.55 -2.63 -4.06
N VAL A 45 10.47 -3.02 -3.18
CA VAL A 45 10.67 -4.41 -2.75
C VAL A 45 9.99 -4.59 -1.39
N ALA A 46 8.87 -5.30 -1.35
CA ALA A 46 8.06 -5.44 -0.15
C ALA A 46 7.25 -6.74 -0.12
N SER A 47 6.91 -7.24 1.08
CA SER A 47 6.06 -8.41 1.30
C SER A 47 4.79 -8.08 2.07
N GLY A 48 3.77 -8.92 1.92
CA GLY A 48 2.54 -8.88 2.71
C GLY A 48 1.85 -7.53 2.67
N SER A 49 1.45 -7.02 3.82
CA SER A 49 0.76 -5.73 3.95
C SER A 49 1.57 -4.55 3.42
N SER A 50 2.91 -4.60 3.49
CA SER A 50 3.77 -3.56 2.90
C SER A 50 3.73 -3.59 1.37
N ASN A 51 3.69 -4.77 0.75
CA ASN A 51 3.48 -4.91 -0.68
C ASN A 51 2.10 -4.36 -1.08
N ASN A 52 1.06 -4.75 -0.37
CA ASN A 52 -0.31 -4.31 -0.64
C ASN A 52 -0.47 -2.79 -0.51
N ALA A 53 0.16 -2.19 0.51
CA ALA A 53 0.20 -0.75 0.69
C ALA A 53 0.91 -0.02 -0.48
N ALA A 54 2.04 -0.58 -0.94
CA ALA A 54 2.74 -0.05 -2.10
C ALA A 54 1.90 -0.16 -3.39
N GLN A 55 1.17 -1.27 -3.57
CA GLN A 55 0.22 -1.42 -4.68
C GLN A 55 -0.90 -0.37 -4.66
N CYS A 56 -1.40 0.02 -3.47
CA CYS A 56 -2.37 1.10 -3.35
C CYS A 56 -1.80 2.45 -3.84
N ALA A 57 -0.52 2.72 -3.57
CA ALA A 57 0.12 3.98 -3.93
C ALA A 57 0.63 4.02 -5.38
N ARG A 58 0.96 2.87 -5.96
CA ARG A 58 1.71 2.73 -7.21
C ARG A 58 1.18 3.59 -8.35
N LEU A 59 -0.08 3.45 -8.69
CA LEU A 59 -0.67 4.17 -9.84
C LEU A 59 -0.71 5.70 -9.63
N TYR A 60 -0.87 6.14 -8.39
CA TYR A 60 -0.76 7.56 -8.05
C TYR A 60 0.67 8.06 -8.25
N MET A 61 1.66 7.31 -7.76
CA MET A 61 3.07 7.63 -7.93
C MET A 61 3.44 7.73 -9.41
N GLU A 62 3.04 6.75 -10.23
CA GLU A 62 3.26 6.77 -11.69
C GLU A 62 2.65 8.00 -12.35
N LYS A 63 1.43 8.34 -11.95
CA LYS A 63 0.72 9.52 -12.49
C LYS A 63 1.44 10.82 -12.18
N VAL A 64 1.92 11.00 -10.96
CA VAL A 64 2.47 12.27 -10.48
C VAL A 64 3.95 12.41 -10.86
N LEU A 65 4.74 11.34 -10.74
CA LEU A 65 6.17 11.33 -11.09
C LEU A 65 6.43 11.13 -12.59
N LYS A 66 5.42 10.72 -13.37
CA LYS A 66 5.56 10.37 -14.79
C LYS A 66 6.62 9.29 -15.04
N CYS A 67 6.77 8.35 -14.13
CA CYS A 67 7.71 7.24 -14.20
C CYS A 67 6.98 5.91 -13.98
N LYS A 68 7.62 4.79 -14.32
CA LYS A 68 7.10 3.47 -13.98
C LYS A 68 7.42 3.15 -12.52
N VAL A 69 6.44 2.56 -11.81
CA VAL A 69 6.62 2.04 -10.46
C VAL A 69 6.30 0.55 -10.44
N THR A 70 7.29 -0.26 -10.10
CA THR A 70 7.14 -1.71 -9.94
C THR A 70 7.07 -2.04 -8.45
N VAL A 71 6.21 -2.97 -8.07
CA VAL A 71 6.16 -3.52 -6.71
C VAL A 71 6.37 -5.01 -6.80
N ILE A 72 7.38 -5.51 -6.08
CA ILE A 72 7.85 -6.90 -6.20
C ILE A 72 8.16 -7.47 -4.81
N SER A 73 8.00 -8.79 -4.64
CA SER A 73 8.39 -9.43 -3.38
C SER A 73 9.92 -9.57 -3.29
N PRO A 74 10.52 -9.58 -2.07
CA PRO A 74 11.96 -9.73 -1.91
C PRO A 74 12.51 -11.01 -2.55
N PHE A 75 11.80 -12.13 -2.43
CA PHE A 75 12.22 -13.40 -3.00
C PHE A 75 12.26 -13.35 -4.53
N GLU A 76 11.20 -12.84 -5.15
CA GLU A 76 11.11 -12.68 -6.60
C GLU A 76 12.18 -11.71 -7.11
N PHE A 77 12.40 -10.61 -6.39
CA PHE A 77 13.45 -9.64 -6.71
C PHE A 77 14.85 -10.26 -6.71
N ILE A 78 15.20 -11.03 -5.68
CA ILE A 78 16.54 -11.64 -5.56
C ILE A 78 16.76 -12.73 -6.61
N HIS A 79 15.76 -13.59 -6.85
CA HIS A 79 15.96 -14.84 -7.56
C HIS A 79 15.47 -14.84 -9.02
N ALA A 80 14.65 -13.87 -9.42
CA ALA A 80 14.04 -13.87 -10.75
C ALA A 80 14.08 -12.50 -11.43
N GLU A 81 13.54 -11.44 -10.83
CA GLU A 81 13.30 -10.15 -11.50
C GLU A 81 14.19 -9.03 -10.93
N HIS A 82 15.50 -9.19 -10.97
CA HIS A 82 16.47 -8.21 -10.47
C HIS A 82 17.17 -7.37 -11.55
N SER A 83 16.60 -7.31 -12.75
CA SER A 83 17.14 -6.45 -13.80
C SER A 83 16.74 -5.00 -13.54
N VAL A 84 17.62 -4.28 -12.86
CA VAL A 84 17.41 -2.89 -12.45
C VAL A 84 18.19 -1.95 -13.36
N ALA A 85 17.49 -1.02 -14.01
CA ALA A 85 18.11 -0.02 -14.90
C ALA A 85 18.97 0.98 -14.09
N SER A 86 20.00 1.57 -14.73
CA SER A 86 20.94 2.50 -14.06
C SER A 86 20.26 3.74 -13.46
N ASP A 87 19.13 4.12 -14.00
CA ASP A 87 18.28 5.26 -13.61
C ASP A 87 17.04 4.86 -12.78
N GLU A 88 17.09 3.70 -12.14
CA GLU A 88 16.01 3.17 -11.33
C GLU A 88 16.32 3.28 -9.84
N MET A 89 15.38 3.82 -9.07
CA MET A 89 15.45 3.87 -7.61
C MET A 89 14.86 2.60 -7.02
N VAL A 90 15.64 1.89 -6.19
CA VAL A 90 15.17 0.69 -5.48
C VAL A 90 14.91 1.03 -4.03
N ILE A 91 13.70 0.73 -3.55
CA ILE A 91 13.26 1.02 -2.18
C ILE A 91 12.74 -0.27 -1.57
N ALA A 92 13.41 -0.78 -0.53
CA ALA A 92 12.89 -1.88 0.26
C ALA A 92 11.96 -1.37 1.36
N VAL A 93 10.99 -2.19 1.78
CA VAL A 93 10.06 -1.81 2.84
C VAL A 93 9.92 -2.91 3.87
N SER A 94 10.10 -2.58 5.14
CA SER A 94 9.82 -3.45 6.27
C SER A 94 9.33 -2.64 7.45
N GLN A 95 8.02 -2.68 7.75
CA GLN A 95 7.45 -1.89 8.84
C GLN A 95 8.09 -2.21 10.18
N SER A 96 8.22 -3.47 10.54
CA SER A 96 8.82 -3.88 11.81
C SER A 96 10.34 -3.76 11.81
N GLY A 97 10.98 -3.75 10.62
CA GLY A 97 12.44 -3.78 10.48
C GLY A 97 13.11 -5.12 10.80
N TYR A 98 12.33 -6.19 10.99
CA TYR A 98 12.83 -7.54 11.28
C TYR A 98 12.58 -8.56 10.17
N SER A 99 12.16 -8.13 8.99
CA SER A 99 11.93 -9.03 7.85
C SER A 99 13.25 -9.53 7.29
N VAL A 100 13.55 -10.80 7.50
CA VAL A 100 14.78 -11.46 7.01
C VAL A 100 14.89 -11.34 5.49
N ASN A 101 13.82 -11.65 4.75
CA ASN A 101 13.83 -11.59 3.29
C ASN A 101 14.09 -10.16 2.77
N THR A 102 13.59 -9.14 3.48
CA THR A 102 13.86 -7.74 3.10
C THR A 102 15.31 -7.35 3.40
N MET A 103 15.89 -7.85 4.49
CA MET A 103 17.32 -7.66 4.78
C MET A 103 18.21 -8.35 3.76
N GLU A 104 17.83 -9.54 3.29
CA GLU A 104 18.53 -10.23 2.20
C GLU A 104 18.46 -9.45 0.89
N ALA A 105 17.31 -8.87 0.57
CA ALA A 105 17.16 -8.00 -0.61
C ALA A 105 18.04 -6.74 -0.52
N LEU A 106 18.15 -6.11 0.65
CA LEU A 106 19.05 -4.98 0.86
C LEU A 106 20.51 -5.35 0.66
N LYS A 107 20.95 -6.50 1.19
CA LYS A 107 22.31 -7.02 0.96
C LYS A 107 22.53 -7.29 -0.53
N PHE A 108 21.58 -7.91 -1.21
CA PHE A 108 21.67 -8.16 -2.64
C PHE A 108 21.79 -6.86 -3.45
N ILE A 109 21.05 -5.81 -3.07
CA ILE A 109 21.15 -4.48 -3.70
C ILE A 109 22.56 -3.89 -3.55
N ASN A 110 23.15 -4.02 -2.34
CA ASN A 110 24.48 -3.51 -2.08
C ASN A 110 25.58 -4.33 -2.77
N ASP A 111 25.57 -5.64 -2.55
CA ASP A 111 26.68 -6.53 -2.86
C ASP A 111 26.70 -6.92 -4.35
N GLU A 112 25.52 -7.27 -4.90
CA GLU A 112 25.41 -7.79 -6.26
C GLU A 112 25.08 -6.68 -7.28
N LEU A 113 24.17 -5.76 -6.93
CA LEU A 113 23.80 -4.67 -7.84
C LEU A 113 24.71 -3.45 -7.68
N THR A 114 25.52 -3.41 -6.65
CA THR A 114 26.43 -2.29 -6.32
C THR A 114 25.68 -0.96 -6.29
N ARG A 115 24.54 -0.91 -5.62
CA ARG A 115 23.65 0.24 -5.52
C ARG A 115 23.39 0.62 -4.10
N LYS A 116 23.04 1.88 -3.90
CA LYS A 116 22.59 2.36 -2.62
C LYS A 116 21.31 1.68 -2.20
N SER A 117 21.36 0.98 -1.08
CA SER A 117 20.20 0.35 -0.47
C SER A 117 19.42 1.34 0.37
N ILE A 118 18.11 1.42 0.11
CA ILE A 118 17.19 2.33 0.80
C ILE A 118 16.09 1.50 1.42
N VAL A 119 15.80 1.75 2.71
CA VAL A 119 14.68 1.10 3.39
C VAL A 119 13.70 2.10 4.00
N LEU A 120 12.41 1.87 3.79
CA LEU A 120 11.33 2.48 4.58
C LEU A 120 10.98 1.52 5.72
N THR A 121 11.04 2.02 6.95
CA THR A 121 10.71 1.25 8.16
C THR A 121 9.83 2.06 9.10
N GLY A 122 9.14 1.41 10.02
CA GLY A 122 8.41 2.06 11.11
C GLY A 122 9.22 2.14 12.40
N ASP A 123 10.41 1.52 12.43
CA ASP A 123 11.29 1.52 13.60
C ASP A 123 12.76 1.71 13.17
N LEU A 124 13.28 2.91 13.42
CA LEU A 124 14.68 3.25 13.14
C LEU A 124 15.70 2.61 14.12
N ASN A 125 15.22 1.88 15.13
CA ASN A 125 16.09 1.13 16.04
C ASN A 125 16.15 -0.37 15.71
N SER A 126 15.46 -0.80 14.65
CA SER A 126 15.38 -2.20 14.24
C SER A 126 16.63 -2.66 13.47
N ASP A 127 16.82 -3.98 13.36
CA ASP A 127 18.00 -4.58 12.76
C ASP A 127 18.22 -4.20 11.30
N ILE A 128 17.16 -3.95 10.54
CA ILE A 128 17.24 -3.60 9.12
C ILE A 128 18.00 -2.30 8.87
N VAL A 129 18.02 -1.39 9.84
CA VAL A 129 18.73 -0.12 9.73
C VAL A 129 20.25 -0.32 9.60
N SER A 130 20.79 -1.37 10.24
CA SER A 130 22.20 -1.69 10.15
C SER A 130 22.64 -2.28 8.80
N VAL A 131 21.68 -2.70 7.97
CA VAL A 131 21.92 -3.33 6.66
C VAL A 131 21.74 -2.35 5.50
N ALA A 132 20.99 -1.26 5.71
CA ALA A 132 20.66 -0.29 4.68
C ALA A 132 21.64 0.91 4.70
N ASP A 133 21.99 1.45 3.52
CA ASP A 133 22.73 2.70 3.41
C ASP A 133 21.89 3.92 3.80
N LEU A 134 20.57 3.82 3.64
CA LEU A 134 19.62 4.84 4.03
C LEU A 134 18.36 4.21 4.59
N ALA A 135 18.08 4.45 5.88
CA ALA A 135 16.84 4.07 6.52
C ALA A 135 15.98 5.31 6.78
N VAL A 136 14.69 5.21 6.48
CA VAL A 136 13.73 6.31 6.61
C VAL A 136 12.47 5.83 7.31
N ASP A 137 12.05 6.55 8.34
CA ASP A 137 10.75 6.34 8.99
C ASP A 137 9.62 6.88 8.12
N PHE A 138 8.64 6.04 7.81
CA PHE A 138 7.47 6.45 7.03
C PHE A 138 6.31 6.97 7.90
N GLY A 139 6.52 7.20 9.18
CA GLY A 139 5.61 7.92 10.06
C GLY A 139 4.42 7.09 10.56
N VAL A 140 4.57 5.77 10.71
CA VAL A 140 3.50 4.91 11.26
C VAL A 140 3.41 5.03 12.78
N GLY A 141 4.51 5.32 13.46
CA GLY A 141 4.62 5.24 14.92
C GLY A 141 4.44 3.81 15.43
N GLU A 142 4.16 3.66 16.71
CA GLU A 142 4.05 2.35 17.36
C GLU A 142 2.78 1.59 16.92
N GLU A 143 2.94 0.33 16.51
CA GLU A 143 1.87 -0.63 16.25
C GLU A 143 2.27 -1.98 16.85
N THR A 144 1.57 -2.39 17.91
CA THR A 144 1.91 -3.60 18.71
C THR A 144 0.97 -4.78 18.47
N VAL A 145 -0.06 -4.61 17.63
CA VAL A 145 -0.95 -5.71 17.24
C VAL A 145 -0.23 -6.66 16.27
N GLY A 146 -0.53 -7.96 16.36
CA GLY A 146 0.15 -8.98 15.55
C GLY A 146 -0.11 -8.90 14.04
N TYR A 147 -1.11 -8.15 13.63
CA TYR A 147 -1.49 -7.96 12.23
C TYR A 147 -1.36 -6.50 11.83
N VAL A 148 -0.56 -6.21 10.80
CA VAL A 148 -0.39 -4.84 10.29
C VAL A 148 -1.76 -4.22 9.97
N THR A 149 -2.03 -3.07 10.55
CA THR A 149 -3.32 -2.38 10.44
C THR A 149 -3.11 -0.92 10.02
N LYS A 150 -2.63 -0.10 10.96
CA LYS A 150 -2.33 1.31 10.75
C LYS A 150 -1.20 1.50 9.73
N GLY A 151 -0.25 0.58 9.71
CA GLY A 151 0.91 0.60 8.83
C GLY A 151 0.57 0.61 7.35
N VAL A 152 -0.51 -0.06 6.93
CA VAL A 152 -0.96 -0.04 5.52
C VAL A 152 -1.33 1.37 5.09
N ILE A 153 -2.11 2.06 5.92
CA ILE A 153 -2.54 3.45 5.65
C ILE A 153 -1.33 4.38 5.67
N ALA A 154 -0.48 4.26 6.69
CA ALA A 154 0.71 5.09 6.84
C ALA A 154 1.66 4.97 5.65
N LEU A 155 1.98 3.74 5.23
CA LEU A 155 2.89 3.50 4.11
C LEU A 155 2.31 3.95 2.78
N SER A 156 1.03 3.64 2.50
CA SER A 156 0.37 4.09 1.27
C SER A 156 0.38 5.62 1.19
N LEU A 157 0.01 6.29 2.28
CA LEU A 157 0.02 7.75 2.35
C LEU A 157 1.44 8.31 2.19
N TYR A 158 2.43 7.74 2.88
CA TYR A 158 3.82 8.17 2.79
C TYR A 158 4.34 8.13 1.34
N LEU A 159 4.12 7.00 0.64
CA LEU A 159 4.56 6.82 -0.75
C LEU A 159 3.89 7.84 -1.69
N MET A 160 2.60 8.10 -1.49
CA MET A 160 1.88 9.11 -2.27
C MET A 160 2.39 10.52 -1.98
N LEU A 161 2.64 10.87 -0.71
CA LEU A 161 3.17 12.17 -0.33
C LEU A 161 4.60 12.36 -0.82
N PHE A 162 5.46 11.34 -0.70
CA PHE A 162 6.80 11.36 -1.28
C PHE A 162 6.75 11.66 -2.78
N ALA A 163 5.89 10.96 -3.52
CA ALA A 163 5.75 11.19 -4.95
C ALA A 163 5.29 12.63 -5.28
N LEU A 164 4.35 13.16 -4.50
CA LEU A 164 3.84 14.53 -4.68
C LEU A 164 4.94 15.58 -4.45
N GLU A 165 5.66 15.46 -3.33
CA GLU A 165 6.72 16.41 -2.97
C GLU A 165 7.92 16.30 -3.95
N ALA A 166 8.32 15.07 -4.34
CA ALA A 166 9.37 14.85 -5.32
C ALA A 166 8.99 15.42 -6.70
N ALA A 167 7.76 15.17 -7.18
CA ALA A 167 7.30 15.72 -8.45
C ALA A 167 7.27 17.26 -8.46
N LYS A 168 6.92 17.86 -7.33
CA LYS A 168 6.97 19.33 -7.16
C LYS A 168 8.40 19.84 -7.19
N MET A 169 9.31 19.22 -6.45
CA MET A 169 10.72 19.62 -6.38
C MET A 169 11.43 19.45 -7.71
N CYS A 170 11.15 18.36 -8.45
CA CYS A 170 11.68 18.10 -9.78
C CYS A 170 10.97 18.91 -10.89
N LYS A 171 9.97 19.73 -10.56
CA LYS A 171 9.16 20.51 -11.52
C LYS A 171 8.44 19.64 -12.55
N ILE A 172 8.12 18.39 -12.21
CA ILE A 172 7.34 17.46 -13.06
C ILE A 172 5.89 17.94 -13.10
N ILE A 173 5.39 18.48 -11.99
CA ILE A 173 4.08 19.10 -11.86
C ILE A 173 4.20 20.59 -11.51
N GLY A 174 3.26 21.38 -12.01
CA GLY A 174 3.17 22.81 -11.69
C GLY A 174 2.50 23.08 -10.33
N GLN A 175 2.55 24.34 -9.88
CA GLN A 175 1.96 24.75 -8.58
C GLN A 175 0.46 24.43 -8.50
N ASN A 176 -0.32 24.73 -9.55
CA ASN A 176 -1.76 24.51 -9.55
C ASN A 176 -2.14 23.03 -9.42
N GLU A 177 -1.37 22.14 -10.05
CA GLU A 177 -1.59 20.69 -9.94
C GLU A 177 -1.22 20.20 -8.54
N TYR A 178 -0.09 20.66 -8.00
CA TYR A 178 0.33 20.36 -6.64
C TYR A 178 -0.74 20.79 -5.62
N ASP A 179 -1.22 22.03 -5.69
CA ASP A 179 -2.25 22.55 -4.78
C ASP A 179 -3.57 21.78 -4.91
N THR A 180 -3.88 21.29 -6.10
CA THR A 180 -5.06 20.44 -6.31
C THR A 180 -4.92 19.12 -5.59
N TRP A 181 -3.77 18.44 -5.71
CA TRP A 181 -3.52 17.21 -4.98
C TRP A 181 -3.52 17.41 -3.48
N VAL A 182 -2.90 18.48 -2.96
CA VAL A 182 -2.93 18.80 -1.52
C VAL A 182 -4.37 18.91 -1.02
N ARG A 183 -5.23 19.65 -1.73
CA ARG A 183 -6.67 19.76 -1.37
C ARG A 183 -7.41 18.42 -1.41
N GLU A 184 -7.05 17.51 -2.33
CA GLU A 184 -7.64 16.16 -2.34
C GLU A 184 -7.17 15.33 -1.12
N PHE A 185 -5.89 15.40 -0.77
CA PHE A 185 -5.39 14.74 0.43
C PHE A 185 -6.04 15.28 1.73
N GLU A 186 -6.30 16.57 1.82
CA GLU A 186 -6.96 17.18 2.99
C GLU A 186 -8.38 16.62 3.24
N LYS A 187 -9.02 16.02 2.24
CA LYS A 187 -10.33 15.38 2.38
C LYS A 187 -10.26 13.96 2.94
N VAL A 188 -9.06 13.33 2.95
CA VAL A 188 -8.91 11.89 3.22
C VAL A 188 -9.27 11.56 4.66
N SER A 189 -8.88 12.39 5.65
CA SER A 189 -9.20 12.13 7.06
C SER A 189 -10.71 12.09 7.29
N GLY A 190 -11.44 13.09 6.80
CA GLY A 190 -12.90 13.11 6.90
C GLY A 190 -13.61 12.01 6.11
N ALA A 191 -13.01 11.55 5.00
CA ALA A 191 -13.52 10.38 4.28
C ALA A 191 -13.29 9.09 5.07
N HIS A 192 -12.13 8.96 5.73
CA HIS A 192 -11.79 7.81 6.57
C HIS A 192 -12.73 7.69 7.77
N GLU A 193 -13.03 8.78 8.48
CA GLU A 193 -14.02 8.79 9.57
C GLU A 193 -15.40 8.30 9.12
N LYS A 194 -15.89 8.83 7.99
CA LYS A 194 -17.17 8.41 7.42
C LYS A 194 -17.17 6.92 7.08
N MET A 195 -16.06 6.42 6.55
CA MET A 195 -15.90 5.00 6.22
C MET A 195 -15.94 4.12 7.47
N ILE A 196 -15.29 4.52 8.56
CA ILE A 196 -15.34 3.79 9.84
C ILE A 196 -16.80 3.69 10.32
N VAL A 197 -17.54 4.79 10.31
CA VAL A 197 -18.95 4.81 10.73
C VAL A 197 -19.82 3.91 9.84
N ALA A 198 -19.65 4.03 8.52
CA ALA A 198 -20.39 3.21 7.56
C ALA A 198 -20.08 1.72 7.70
N THR A 199 -18.81 1.36 7.92
CA THR A 199 -18.39 -0.04 8.10
C THR A 199 -18.93 -0.63 9.38
N LYS A 200 -18.96 0.12 10.49
CA LYS A 200 -19.59 -0.32 11.75
C LYS A 200 -21.08 -0.63 11.57
N LYS A 201 -21.78 0.26 10.86
CA LYS A 201 -23.20 0.03 10.54
C LYS A 201 -23.39 -1.19 9.63
N PHE A 202 -22.60 -1.30 8.55
CA PHE A 202 -22.64 -2.44 7.64
C PHE A 202 -22.41 -3.77 8.39
N TYR A 203 -21.44 -3.80 9.31
CA TYR A 203 -21.17 -4.98 10.13
C TYR A 203 -22.37 -5.34 11.01
N ALA A 204 -22.94 -4.37 11.71
CA ALA A 204 -24.09 -4.60 12.55
C ALA A 204 -25.32 -5.12 11.79
N ASP A 205 -25.57 -4.54 10.60
CA ASP A 205 -26.71 -4.92 9.76
C ASP A 205 -26.52 -6.32 9.13
N ASN A 206 -25.28 -6.80 8.98
CA ASN A 206 -24.94 -8.04 8.25
C ASN A 206 -24.21 -9.09 9.11
N ILE A 207 -24.28 -8.98 10.44
CA ILE A 207 -23.46 -9.78 11.36
C ILE A 207 -23.59 -11.29 11.12
N LYS A 208 -24.80 -11.80 10.83
CA LYS A 208 -25.02 -13.24 10.57
C LYS A 208 -24.28 -13.70 9.31
N ALA A 209 -24.34 -12.93 8.24
CA ALA A 209 -23.65 -13.24 6.99
C ALA A 209 -22.12 -13.18 7.18
N LEU A 210 -21.64 -12.12 7.84
CA LEU A 210 -20.21 -11.92 8.06
C LEU A 210 -19.57 -12.92 9.03
N THR A 211 -20.32 -13.44 10.00
CA THR A 211 -19.82 -14.47 10.91
C THR A 211 -19.93 -15.90 10.34
N SER A 212 -20.58 -16.08 9.19
CA SER A 212 -20.71 -17.37 8.49
C SER A 212 -19.84 -17.48 7.23
N LEU A 213 -18.92 -16.56 7.02
CA LEU A 213 -18.00 -16.58 5.88
C LEU A 213 -17.18 -17.87 5.88
N GLN A 214 -17.04 -18.52 4.71
CA GLN A 214 -16.24 -19.74 4.53
C GLN A 214 -15.12 -19.55 3.49
N THR A 215 -15.42 -18.93 2.36
CA THR A 215 -14.44 -18.54 1.34
C THR A 215 -14.81 -17.16 0.83
N VAL A 216 -13.83 -16.28 0.75
CA VAL A 216 -14.05 -14.88 0.40
C VAL A 216 -13.24 -14.52 -0.84
N TYR A 217 -13.92 -14.05 -1.87
CA TYR A 217 -13.31 -13.40 -3.01
C TYR A 217 -13.46 -11.88 -2.87
N ILE A 218 -12.39 -11.15 -3.14
CA ILE A 218 -12.40 -9.69 -3.16
C ILE A 218 -11.94 -9.23 -4.53
N CYS A 219 -12.85 -8.69 -5.31
CA CYS A 219 -12.61 -8.31 -6.70
C CYS A 219 -12.45 -6.80 -6.81
N SER A 220 -11.46 -6.36 -7.56
CA SER A 220 -11.20 -4.93 -7.75
C SER A 220 -10.42 -4.64 -9.04
N VAL A 221 -10.18 -3.36 -9.31
CA VAL A 221 -9.36 -2.88 -10.43
C VAL A 221 -8.49 -1.69 -10.04
N GLY A 222 -7.41 -1.50 -10.74
CA GLY A 222 -6.55 -0.32 -10.61
C GLY A 222 -5.97 -0.14 -9.21
N ALA A 223 -6.04 1.07 -8.68
CA ALA A 223 -5.49 1.38 -7.35
C ALA A 223 -6.15 0.60 -6.20
N ASN A 224 -7.41 0.20 -6.36
CA ASN A 224 -8.12 -0.60 -5.37
C ASN A 224 -7.68 -2.07 -5.34
N MET A 225 -6.87 -2.52 -6.31
CA MET A 225 -6.33 -3.88 -6.28
C MET A 225 -5.46 -4.13 -5.04
N GLY A 226 -4.66 -3.15 -4.64
CA GLY A 226 -3.92 -3.22 -3.37
C GLY A 226 -4.84 -3.36 -2.15
N THR A 227 -5.98 -2.66 -2.15
CA THR A 227 -7.00 -2.79 -1.10
C THR A 227 -7.64 -4.18 -1.10
N ALA A 228 -7.92 -4.76 -2.27
CA ALA A 228 -8.46 -6.11 -2.37
C ALA A 228 -7.48 -7.16 -1.86
N MET A 229 -6.20 -7.03 -2.22
CA MET A 229 -5.12 -7.90 -1.74
C MET A 229 -4.97 -7.83 -0.22
N GLU A 230 -5.00 -6.63 0.35
CA GLU A 230 -4.93 -6.47 1.80
C GLU A 230 -6.16 -7.03 2.50
N GLY A 231 -7.35 -6.81 1.95
CA GLY A 231 -8.60 -7.39 2.47
C GLY A 231 -8.55 -8.92 2.48
N ALA A 232 -8.07 -9.55 1.40
CA ALA A 232 -7.91 -10.99 1.32
C ALA A 232 -6.90 -11.52 2.35
N LEU A 233 -5.76 -10.82 2.53
CA LEU A 233 -4.77 -11.14 3.55
C LEU A 233 -5.39 -11.06 4.95
N LYS A 234 -6.11 -9.99 5.27
CA LYS A 234 -6.74 -9.81 6.59
C LYS A 234 -7.84 -10.84 6.86
N VAL A 235 -8.61 -11.24 5.85
CA VAL A 235 -9.56 -12.36 5.99
C VAL A 235 -8.83 -13.63 6.40
N GLY A 236 -7.72 -13.97 5.76
CA GLY A 236 -6.91 -15.13 6.13
C GLY A 236 -6.32 -15.03 7.53
N GLU A 237 -5.79 -13.88 7.92
CA GLU A 237 -5.12 -13.66 9.21
C GLU A 237 -6.10 -13.63 10.40
N THR A 238 -7.28 -13.01 10.22
CA THR A 238 -8.17 -12.69 11.35
C THR A 238 -9.37 -13.60 11.44
N ILE A 239 -10.01 -13.93 10.33
CA ILE A 239 -11.18 -14.83 10.28
C ILE A 239 -10.74 -16.28 10.09
N GLN A 240 -9.52 -16.49 9.54
CA GLN A 240 -8.91 -17.79 9.28
C GLN A 240 -9.70 -18.64 8.27
N VAL A 241 -10.30 -17.98 7.28
CA VAL A 241 -10.89 -18.62 6.11
C VAL A 241 -10.15 -18.20 4.84
N PRO A 242 -10.22 -18.96 3.75
CA PRO A 242 -9.58 -18.58 2.49
C PRO A 242 -10.09 -17.22 2.00
N GLY A 243 -9.17 -16.26 1.85
CA GLY A 243 -9.38 -14.95 1.22
C GLY A 243 -8.54 -14.83 -0.04
N ILE A 244 -9.15 -14.49 -1.18
CA ILE A 244 -8.47 -14.41 -2.46
C ILE A 244 -8.85 -13.11 -3.16
N ALA A 245 -7.85 -12.35 -3.59
CA ALA A 245 -8.07 -11.15 -4.38
C ALA A 245 -7.97 -11.46 -5.88
N TYR A 246 -8.90 -10.92 -6.65
CA TYR A 246 -8.87 -11.01 -8.10
C TYR A 246 -9.00 -9.62 -8.74
N GLU A 247 -8.31 -9.44 -9.85
CA GLU A 247 -8.68 -8.39 -10.78
C GLU A 247 -10.03 -8.76 -11.39
N LEU A 248 -10.86 -7.75 -11.69
CA LEU A 248 -12.27 -7.96 -12.03
C LEU A 248 -12.46 -8.76 -13.33
N GLU A 249 -11.66 -8.49 -14.36
CA GLU A 249 -11.71 -9.24 -15.61
C GLU A 249 -11.17 -10.67 -15.42
N GLU A 250 -10.06 -10.83 -14.69
CA GLU A 250 -9.53 -12.16 -14.35
C GLU A 250 -10.53 -13.02 -13.57
N TYR A 251 -11.32 -12.37 -12.69
CA TYR A 251 -12.36 -13.07 -11.93
C TYR A 251 -13.40 -13.74 -12.85
N ILE A 252 -13.82 -13.08 -13.92
CA ILE A 252 -14.83 -13.63 -14.84
C ILE A 252 -14.25 -14.68 -15.81
N HIS A 253 -12.92 -14.76 -15.93
CA HIS A 253 -12.23 -15.72 -16.81
C HIS A 253 -11.91 -17.08 -16.16
N GLY A 254 -12.65 -17.46 -15.11
CA GLY A 254 -12.52 -18.80 -14.50
C GLY A 254 -12.97 -18.86 -13.04
N PRO A 255 -12.43 -18.03 -12.14
CA PRO A 255 -12.74 -18.08 -10.70
C PRO A 255 -14.25 -18.01 -10.38
N ASN A 256 -15.05 -17.29 -11.16
CA ASN A 256 -16.50 -17.21 -11.01
C ASN A 256 -17.21 -18.57 -11.18
N LEU A 257 -16.60 -19.52 -11.88
CA LEU A 257 -17.15 -20.88 -12.06
C LEU A 257 -17.05 -21.73 -10.79
N GLN A 258 -16.23 -21.32 -9.83
CA GLN A 258 -16.07 -22.01 -8.54
C GLN A 258 -17.18 -21.66 -7.53
N LEU A 259 -18.03 -20.67 -7.84
CA LEU A 259 -19.02 -20.18 -6.89
C LEU A 259 -20.02 -21.27 -6.49
N THR A 260 -20.12 -21.48 -5.19
CA THR A 260 -21.12 -22.25 -4.49
C THR A 260 -21.73 -21.40 -3.39
N PRO A 261 -22.79 -21.84 -2.69
CA PRO A 261 -23.35 -21.11 -1.57
C PRO A 261 -22.37 -20.77 -0.44
N ASN A 262 -21.20 -21.42 -0.41
CA ASN A 262 -20.16 -21.20 0.60
C ASN A 262 -19.19 -20.06 0.25
N TYR A 263 -19.33 -19.46 -0.92
CA TYR A 263 -18.48 -18.34 -1.37
C TYR A 263 -19.20 -17.02 -1.17
N THR A 264 -18.44 -16.03 -0.73
CA THR A 264 -18.88 -14.63 -0.67
C THR A 264 -17.95 -13.79 -1.51
N VAL A 265 -18.50 -12.92 -2.35
CA VAL A 265 -17.73 -12.04 -3.22
C VAL A 265 -17.97 -10.60 -2.80
N PHE A 266 -16.89 -9.89 -2.52
CA PHE A 266 -16.89 -8.44 -2.32
C PHE A 266 -16.33 -7.76 -3.56
N PHE A 267 -17.03 -6.75 -4.06
CA PHE A 267 -16.56 -5.91 -5.16
C PHE A 267 -16.16 -4.53 -4.60
N ILE A 268 -14.89 -4.17 -4.77
CA ILE A 268 -14.37 -2.83 -4.44
C ILE A 268 -14.21 -2.07 -5.74
N CYS A 269 -15.25 -1.32 -6.14
CA CYS A 269 -15.32 -0.63 -7.43
C CYS A 269 -15.39 0.88 -7.24
N LEU A 270 -14.78 1.61 -8.17
CA LEU A 270 -15.08 3.03 -8.37
C LEU A 270 -16.35 3.13 -9.24
N LEU A 271 -17.16 4.17 -9.02
CA LEU A 271 -18.46 4.40 -9.68
C LEU A 271 -18.47 4.31 -11.22
N TYR A 272 -17.31 4.28 -11.86
CA TYR A 272 -17.15 4.27 -13.32
C TYR A 272 -16.48 3.00 -13.88
N THR A 273 -16.20 1.99 -13.06
CA THR A 273 -15.37 0.83 -13.46
C THR A 273 -16.12 -0.48 -13.55
N SER A 274 -17.40 -0.52 -13.22
CA SER A 274 -18.23 -1.73 -13.39
C SER A 274 -19.55 -1.36 -14.05
N PRO A 275 -19.68 -1.47 -15.39
CA PRO A 275 -21.00 -1.55 -15.97
C PRO A 275 -21.70 -2.76 -15.36
N SER A 276 -22.87 -2.54 -14.74
CA SER A 276 -23.70 -3.63 -14.30
C SER A 276 -23.97 -4.55 -15.49
N PRO A 277 -23.93 -5.90 -15.36
CA PRO A 277 -24.36 -6.81 -16.42
C PRO A 277 -25.77 -6.52 -16.96
N ARG A 278 -26.57 -5.71 -16.22
CA ARG A 278 -27.88 -5.23 -16.66
C ARG A 278 -27.80 -4.04 -17.61
N ASP A 279 -26.67 -3.30 -17.65
CA ASP A 279 -26.51 -2.15 -18.52
C ASP A 279 -26.08 -2.54 -19.96
N SER A 280 -25.71 -3.80 -20.18
CA SER A 280 -25.34 -4.34 -21.49
C SER A 280 -26.50 -4.91 -22.31
N THR A 281 -27.74 -4.79 -21.84
CA THR A 281 -28.96 -5.32 -22.51
C THR A 281 -29.98 -4.25 -22.84
N SER A 282 -29.56 -3.02 -23.12
CA SER A 282 -30.45 -1.99 -23.70
C SER A 282 -30.04 -1.63 -25.12
#